data_dc536ad6dc51256606f4dcc169e37d54
#
_entry.id   dc536ad6dc51256606f4dcc169e37d54
#
_cell.length_a   1.000
_cell.length_b   1.000
_cell.length_c   1.000
_cell.angle_alpha   90.00
_cell.angle_beta   90.00
_cell.angle_gamma   90.00
#
_symmetry.space_group_name_H-M   'P 1'
#
loop_
_entity.id
_entity.type
_entity.pdbx_description
1 polymer ?
#
loop_
_entity_poly.entity_id
_entity_poly.type
_entity_poly.pdbx_seq_one_letter_code
_entity_poly.pdbx_strand_id
1 'polypeptide(L)'
;MSFGSAARSVVAALVIAFVPAVAAAAEICGDDLHLSSPQDATLLAFARRLDLADPDAFREVAIYIHTHGALPPCYLTKRIAENDGWRPGDDLWSVAAGDAIGGDRYTDREHRLPAQWRGRYVEADLDYAGGHRGAHRLIFVRGMGESWLIFVSLDHYRHFARFTPAAAQ
;
A
#
# COMPACT_ATOMS: atom_id res chain seq x y z
N MET A 1 78.19 24.81 8.71
CA MET A 1 77.28 23.89 9.37
C MET A 1 75.86 24.31 9.00
N SER A 2 75.23 23.57 8.07
CA SER A 2 73.92 23.91 7.56
C SER A 2 72.96 22.80 7.93
N PHE A 3 71.97 23.11 8.74
CA PHE A 3 70.92 22.15 9.14
C PHE A 3 69.75 22.29 8.17
N GLY A 4 69.54 21.29 7.31
CA GLY A 4 68.38 21.16 6.46
C GLY A 4 67.19 20.68 7.24
N SER A 5 66.14 21.48 7.29
CA SER A 5 64.83 21.12 7.85
C SER A 5 63.99 20.42 6.79
N ALA A 6 63.73 19.13 6.98
CA ALA A 6 62.84 18.35 6.11
C ALA A 6 61.37 18.53 6.59
N ALA A 7 60.56 19.26 5.81
CA ALA A 7 59.14 19.36 6.03
C ALA A 7 58.44 18.07 5.60
N ARG A 8 57.82 17.36 6.54
CA ARG A 8 56.94 16.19 6.25
C ARG A 8 55.55 16.70 5.93
N SER A 9 55.17 16.62 4.66
CA SER A 9 53.79 16.85 4.25
C SER A 9 52.92 15.62 4.65
N VAL A 10 51.98 15.88 5.55
CA VAL A 10 50.93 14.90 5.89
C VAL A 10 49.79 15.12 4.90
N VAL A 11 49.61 14.19 3.97
CA VAL A 11 48.44 14.16 3.08
C VAL A 11 47.33 13.45 3.85
N ALA A 12 46.33 14.21 4.31
CA ALA A 12 45.13 13.67 4.88
C ALA A 12 44.22 13.18 3.75
N ALA A 13 44.08 11.84 3.62
CA ALA A 13 43.11 11.26 2.69
C ALA A 13 41.70 11.38 3.29
N LEU A 14 40.87 12.20 2.65
CA LEU A 14 39.45 12.30 2.98
C LEU A 14 38.71 11.09 2.42
N VAL A 15 38.39 10.14 3.28
CA VAL A 15 37.53 8.98 2.92
C VAL A 15 36.09 9.47 2.94
N ILE A 16 35.53 9.75 1.75
CA ILE A 16 34.09 10.00 1.59
C ILE A 16 33.40 8.64 1.66
N ALA A 17 32.78 8.35 2.80
CA ALA A 17 31.88 7.20 2.92
C ALA A 17 30.64 7.45 2.08
N PHE A 18 30.53 6.72 0.97
CA PHE A 18 29.31 6.68 0.16
C PHE A 18 28.28 5.84 0.93
N VAL A 19 27.38 6.49 1.66
CA VAL A 19 26.19 5.86 2.22
C VAL A 19 25.20 5.75 1.06
N PRO A 20 24.85 4.53 0.60
CA PRO A 20 23.78 4.41 -0.38
C PRO A 20 22.51 4.96 0.26
N ALA A 21 21.90 5.96 -0.35
CA ALA A 21 20.55 6.35 -0.02
C ALA A 21 19.65 5.15 -0.35
N VAL A 22 19.16 4.46 0.66
CA VAL A 22 18.04 3.55 0.50
C VAL A 22 16.89 4.47 0.10
N ALA A 23 16.50 4.42 -1.17
CA ALA A 23 15.26 5.05 -1.61
C ALA A 23 14.16 4.39 -0.77
N ALA A 24 13.55 5.16 0.13
CA ALA A 24 12.33 4.73 0.78
C ALA A 24 11.36 4.37 -0.36
N ALA A 25 10.85 3.14 -0.36
CA ALA A 25 9.80 2.77 -1.29
C ALA A 25 8.65 3.78 -1.04
N ALA A 26 8.19 4.43 -2.10
CA ALA A 26 7.06 5.34 -1.95
C ALA A 26 5.85 4.47 -1.59
N GLU A 27 5.28 4.72 -0.43
CA GLU A 27 4.16 3.97 0.14
C GLU A 27 2.85 4.58 -0.32
N ILE A 28 1.84 3.71 -0.49
CA ILE A 28 0.47 4.18 -0.70
C ILE A 28 0.03 4.89 0.59
N CYS A 29 -0.48 6.11 0.44
CA CYS A 29 -0.86 7.02 1.54
C CYS A 29 0.31 7.65 2.32
N GLY A 30 1.56 7.30 2.03
CA GLY A 30 2.72 7.83 2.75
C GLY A 30 2.67 7.54 4.25
N ASP A 31 3.44 8.31 5.04
CA ASP A 31 3.51 8.19 6.51
C ASP A 31 2.26 8.73 7.25
N ASP A 32 1.18 9.07 6.55
CA ASP A 32 0.04 9.79 7.15
C ASP A 32 -0.93 8.90 7.94
N LEU A 33 -0.85 7.57 7.79
CA LEU A 33 -1.75 6.62 8.44
C LEU A 33 -1.05 5.85 9.58
N HIS A 34 -0.83 6.49 10.72
CA HIS A 34 -0.31 5.79 11.91
C HIS A 34 -1.44 5.13 12.72
N LEU A 35 -2.11 4.14 12.12
CA LEU A 35 -3.23 3.44 12.75
C LEU A 35 -2.76 2.19 13.50
N SER A 36 -3.41 1.89 14.61
CA SER A 36 -3.19 0.66 15.38
C SER A 36 -4.52 -0.01 15.75
N SER A 37 -4.48 -1.33 15.93
CA SER A 37 -5.65 -2.15 16.24
C SER A 37 -5.22 -3.38 17.06
N PRO A 38 -6.10 -3.93 17.90
CA PRO A 38 -5.88 -5.25 18.51
C PRO A 38 -5.65 -6.36 17.47
N GLN A 39 -5.95 -6.12 16.19
CA GLN A 39 -5.76 -7.06 15.09
C GLN A 39 -4.43 -6.90 14.34
N ASP A 40 -3.54 -5.99 14.75
CA ASP A 40 -2.27 -5.68 14.04
C ASP A 40 -1.47 -6.94 13.70
N ALA A 41 -1.20 -7.78 14.69
CA ALA A 41 -0.43 -9.00 14.47
C ALA A 41 -1.14 -9.96 13.50
N THR A 42 -2.46 -10.05 13.56
CA THR A 42 -3.27 -10.92 12.67
C THR A 42 -3.29 -10.38 11.25
N LEU A 43 -3.41 -9.04 11.08
CA LEU A 43 -3.35 -8.37 9.78
C LEU A 43 -1.99 -8.55 9.12
N LEU A 44 -0.90 -8.30 9.87
CA LEU A 44 0.46 -8.50 9.37
C LEU A 44 0.74 -9.96 9.02
N ALA A 45 0.28 -10.93 9.84
CA ALA A 45 0.42 -12.34 9.54
C ALA A 45 -0.37 -12.74 8.28
N PHE A 46 -1.56 -12.17 8.08
CA PHE A 46 -2.35 -12.38 6.86
C PHE A 46 -1.65 -11.82 5.63
N ALA A 47 -1.16 -10.58 5.67
CA ALA A 47 -0.45 -9.93 4.57
C ALA A 47 0.82 -10.69 4.18
N ARG A 48 1.64 -11.08 5.18
CA ARG A 48 2.87 -11.85 4.95
C ARG A 48 2.60 -13.23 4.38
N ARG A 49 1.53 -13.91 4.80
CA ARG A 49 1.13 -15.21 4.23
C ARG A 49 0.75 -15.11 2.76
N LEU A 50 0.22 -13.96 2.33
CA LEU A 50 -0.12 -13.65 0.95
C LEU A 50 1.05 -13.09 0.15
N ASP A 51 2.22 -12.91 0.78
CA ASP A 51 3.41 -12.31 0.15
C ASP A 51 3.12 -10.92 -0.44
N LEU A 52 2.34 -10.10 0.28
CA LEU A 52 2.12 -8.71 -0.10
C LEU A 52 3.44 -7.94 0.02
N ALA A 53 3.71 -7.05 -0.94
CA ALA A 53 4.94 -6.28 -0.99
C ALA A 53 5.07 -5.33 0.21
N ASP A 54 3.93 -4.77 0.65
CA ASP A 54 3.86 -3.89 1.80
C ASP A 54 2.80 -4.36 2.82
N PRO A 55 3.18 -5.24 3.77
CA PRO A 55 2.28 -5.70 4.82
C PRO A 55 1.80 -4.58 5.77
N ASP A 56 2.60 -3.55 5.99
CA ASP A 56 2.27 -2.44 6.89
C ASP A 56 1.24 -1.52 6.24
N ALA A 57 1.40 -1.15 4.96
CA ALA A 57 0.41 -0.40 4.21
C ALA A 57 -0.93 -1.17 4.15
N PHE A 58 -0.91 -2.49 3.89
CA PHE A 58 -2.13 -3.30 3.96
C PHE A 58 -2.80 -3.21 5.33
N ARG A 59 -2.03 -3.37 6.42
CA ARG A 59 -2.53 -3.29 7.80
C ARG A 59 -3.24 -1.96 8.05
N GLU A 60 -2.63 -0.86 7.71
CA GLU A 60 -3.17 0.48 7.94
C GLU A 60 -4.45 0.75 7.14
N VAL A 61 -4.45 0.40 5.86
CA VAL A 61 -5.65 0.49 5.00
C VAL A 61 -6.78 -0.37 5.55
N ALA A 62 -6.49 -1.60 5.99
CA ALA A 62 -7.48 -2.49 6.58
C ALA A 62 -8.08 -1.94 7.87
N ILE A 63 -7.26 -1.34 8.75
CA ILE A 63 -7.72 -0.68 9.98
C ILE A 63 -8.58 0.53 9.63
N TYR A 64 -8.16 1.35 8.66
CA TYR A 64 -8.95 2.50 8.21
C TYR A 64 -10.33 2.08 7.72
N ILE A 65 -10.40 1.03 6.87
CA ILE A 65 -11.67 0.48 6.38
C ILE A 65 -12.53 -0.02 7.54
N HIS A 66 -11.94 -0.74 8.51
CA HIS A 66 -12.67 -1.23 9.68
C HIS A 66 -13.25 -0.08 10.51
N THR A 67 -12.50 1.00 10.68
CA THR A 67 -12.92 2.14 11.51
C THR A 67 -13.94 3.05 10.80
N HIS A 68 -13.77 3.27 9.48
CA HIS A 68 -14.54 4.29 8.74
C HIS A 68 -15.54 3.69 7.73
N GLY A 69 -15.45 2.40 7.42
CA GLY A 69 -16.27 1.77 6.37
C GLY A 69 -15.98 2.29 4.96
N ALA A 70 -14.82 2.92 4.75
CA ALA A 70 -14.37 3.57 3.52
C ALA A 70 -12.85 3.45 3.37
N LEU A 71 -12.32 3.75 2.18
CA LEU A 71 -10.88 3.86 1.95
C LEU A 71 -10.32 5.19 2.48
N PRO A 72 -9.01 5.23 2.81
CA PRO A 72 -8.29 6.48 3.07
C PRO A 72 -8.38 7.46 1.89
N PRO A 73 -8.19 8.78 2.14
CA PRO A 73 -8.28 9.82 1.10
C PRO A 73 -7.29 9.68 -0.06
N CYS A 74 -6.17 9.00 0.13
CA CYS A 74 -5.16 8.70 -0.89
C CYS A 74 -5.61 7.66 -1.93
N TYR A 75 -6.82 7.13 -1.82
CA TYR A 75 -7.41 6.29 -2.85
C TYR A 75 -8.35 7.11 -3.73
N LEU A 76 -8.03 7.17 -5.02
CA LEU A 76 -8.80 7.86 -6.04
C LEU A 76 -9.65 6.88 -6.85
N THR A 77 -10.92 7.20 -7.08
CA THR A 77 -11.68 6.45 -8.09
C THR A 77 -11.08 6.68 -9.48
N LYS A 78 -11.26 5.73 -10.39
CA LYS A 78 -10.82 5.88 -11.79
C LYS A 78 -11.29 7.21 -12.38
N ARG A 79 -12.56 7.58 -12.12
CA ARG A 79 -13.13 8.84 -12.61
C ARG A 79 -12.40 10.08 -12.07
N ILE A 80 -11.98 10.08 -10.80
CA ILE A 80 -11.22 11.21 -10.23
C ILE A 80 -9.84 11.26 -10.89
N ALA A 81 -9.11 10.14 -10.91
CA ALA A 81 -7.80 10.05 -11.53
C ALA A 81 -7.81 10.46 -13.03
N GLU A 82 -8.86 10.06 -13.77
CA GLU A 82 -9.03 10.45 -15.18
C GLU A 82 -9.29 11.96 -15.34
N ASN A 83 -10.03 12.59 -14.42
CA ASN A 83 -10.22 14.05 -14.41
C ASN A 83 -8.90 14.79 -14.15
N ASP A 84 -8.00 14.19 -13.35
CA ASP A 84 -6.68 14.74 -13.04
C ASP A 84 -5.63 14.44 -14.12
N GLY A 85 -6.04 13.78 -15.21
CA GLY A 85 -5.23 13.55 -16.41
C GLY A 85 -4.67 12.14 -16.57
N TRP A 86 -4.88 11.24 -15.58
CA TRP A 86 -4.49 9.84 -15.72
C TRP A 86 -5.32 9.11 -16.79
N ARG A 87 -4.71 8.14 -17.46
CA ARG A 87 -5.39 7.22 -18.38
C ARG A 87 -5.13 5.76 -17.96
N PRO A 88 -6.09 4.84 -18.17
CA PRO A 88 -5.86 3.41 -17.93
C PRO A 88 -4.62 2.90 -18.68
N GLY A 89 -3.66 2.36 -17.92
CA GLY A 89 -2.37 1.91 -18.42
C GLY A 89 -1.21 2.86 -18.15
N ASP A 90 -1.49 4.12 -17.82
CA ASP A 90 -0.45 5.08 -17.45
C ASP A 90 -0.04 4.92 -15.96
N ASP A 91 1.11 5.48 -15.63
CA ASP A 91 1.55 5.63 -14.25
C ASP A 91 0.70 6.68 -13.52
N LEU A 92 -0.03 6.26 -12.48
CA LEU A 92 -0.85 7.17 -11.67
C LEU A 92 0.02 8.23 -10.98
N TRP A 93 1.23 7.86 -10.54
CA TRP A 93 2.10 8.80 -9.82
C TRP A 93 2.66 9.93 -10.69
N SER A 94 2.48 9.87 -12.00
CA SER A 94 2.75 11.02 -12.88
C SER A 94 1.80 12.20 -12.65
N VAL A 95 0.62 11.95 -12.06
CA VAL A 95 -0.41 12.97 -11.78
C VAL A 95 -0.80 13.04 -10.30
N ALA A 96 -0.68 11.94 -9.56
CA ALA A 96 -1.06 11.81 -8.15
C ALA A 96 -0.06 10.92 -7.40
N ALA A 97 1.10 11.50 -7.06
CA ALA A 97 2.18 10.78 -6.40
C ALA A 97 1.76 10.33 -4.99
N GLY A 98 2.00 9.04 -4.67
CA GLY A 98 1.62 8.44 -3.40
C GLY A 98 0.17 7.94 -3.34
N ASP A 99 -0.66 8.26 -4.33
CA ASP A 99 -2.05 7.79 -4.38
C ASP A 99 -2.17 6.43 -5.08
N ALA A 100 -3.31 5.76 -4.86
CA ALA A 100 -3.66 4.51 -5.52
C ALA A 100 -5.08 4.56 -6.10
N ILE A 101 -5.39 3.71 -7.08
CA ILE A 101 -6.75 3.59 -7.58
C ILE A 101 -7.58 2.75 -6.62
N GLY A 102 -8.72 3.30 -6.19
CA GLY A 102 -9.68 2.61 -5.34
C GLY A 102 -10.96 3.40 -5.12
N GLY A 103 -11.96 2.74 -4.52
CA GLY A 103 -13.25 3.37 -4.24
C GLY A 103 -14.31 3.10 -5.29
N ASP A 104 -13.97 2.50 -6.42
CA ASP A 104 -14.92 2.07 -7.42
C ASP A 104 -15.70 0.83 -6.97
N ARG A 105 -16.93 0.70 -7.47
CA ARG A 105 -17.79 -0.45 -7.16
C ARG A 105 -17.25 -1.71 -7.85
N TYR A 106 -17.04 -2.76 -7.08
CA TYR A 106 -16.76 -4.09 -7.60
C TYR A 106 -18.07 -4.88 -7.79
N THR A 107 -18.30 -5.41 -8.99
CA THR A 107 -19.61 -6.01 -9.37
C THR A 107 -19.73 -7.51 -9.08
N ASP A 108 -18.62 -8.20 -8.78
CA ASP A 108 -18.58 -9.66 -8.53
C ASP A 108 -19.40 -10.48 -9.55
N ARG A 109 -19.15 -10.25 -10.84
CA ARG A 109 -19.92 -10.88 -11.95
C ARG A 109 -19.85 -12.40 -11.93
N GLU A 110 -18.75 -12.95 -11.44
CA GLU A 110 -18.50 -14.40 -11.38
C GLU A 110 -18.96 -15.01 -10.07
N HIS A 111 -19.61 -14.23 -9.19
CA HIS A 111 -20.20 -14.69 -7.94
C HIS A 111 -19.22 -15.41 -7.00
N ARG A 112 -18.00 -14.89 -6.89
CA ARG A 112 -16.91 -15.45 -6.06
C ARG A 112 -16.97 -15.00 -4.60
N LEU A 113 -17.71 -13.92 -4.33
CA LEU A 113 -17.86 -13.35 -3.00
C LEU A 113 -19.26 -13.60 -2.41
N PRO A 114 -19.44 -13.48 -1.08
CA PRO A 114 -20.73 -13.73 -0.41
C PRO A 114 -21.89 -12.91 -0.99
N ALA A 115 -22.95 -13.58 -1.41
CA ALA A 115 -24.05 -12.99 -2.17
C ALA A 115 -24.81 -11.87 -1.42
N GLN A 116 -24.88 -11.96 -0.08
CA GLN A 116 -25.59 -10.99 0.77
C GLN A 116 -25.01 -9.57 0.71
N TRP A 117 -23.76 -9.42 0.24
CA TRP A 117 -23.07 -8.12 0.14
C TRP A 117 -23.00 -7.59 -1.28
N ARG A 118 -23.61 -8.26 -2.25
CA ARG A 118 -23.63 -7.78 -3.63
C ARG A 118 -24.14 -6.34 -3.72
N GLY A 119 -23.48 -5.57 -4.57
CA GLY A 119 -23.80 -4.16 -4.76
C GLY A 119 -23.14 -3.24 -3.74
N ARG A 120 -22.52 -3.76 -2.70
CA ARG A 120 -21.80 -3.00 -1.67
C ARG A 120 -20.28 -3.19 -1.72
N TYR A 121 -19.78 -4.09 -2.56
CA TYR A 121 -18.36 -4.31 -2.74
C TYR A 121 -17.69 -3.12 -3.38
N VAL A 122 -16.53 -2.75 -2.86
CA VAL A 122 -15.64 -1.70 -3.36
C VAL A 122 -14.27 -2.30 -3.58
N GLU A 123 -13.62 -1.94 -4.69
CA GLU A 123 -12.28 -2.38 -5.03
C GLU A 123 -11.23 -1.31 -4.73
N ALA A 124 -10.02 -1.74 -4.42
CA ALA A 124 -8.83 -0.92 -4.31
C ALA A 124 -7.60 -1.68 -4.79
N ASP A 125 -6.62 -0.96 -5.32
CA ASP A 125 -5.31 -1.52 -5.61
C ASP A 125 -4.57 -1.88 -4.32
N LEU A 126 -3.78 -2.94 -4.39
CA LEU A 126 -2.76 -3.29 -3.41
C LEU A 126 -1.39 -3.33 -4.08
N ASP A 127 -0.34 -3.09 -3.28
CA ASP A 127 1.05 -3.17 -3.72
C ASP A 127 1.36 -2.27 -4.93
N TYR A 128 0.65 -1.13 -5.07
CA TYR A 128 0.95 -0.16 -6.10
C TYR A 128 2.13 0.71 -5.65
N ALA A 129 3.19 0.73 -6.46
CA ALA A 129 4.42 1.47 -6.21
C ALA A 129 4.83 2.30 -7.45
N GLY A 130 3.85 2.91 -8.11
CA GLY A 130 4.06 3.61 -9.38
C GLY A 130 4.10 2.67 -10.59
N GLY A 131 4.17 3.25 -11.79
CA GLY A 131 4.20 2.51 -13.04
C GLY A 131 2.88 1.82 -13.39
N HIS A 132 2.96 0.61 -13.93
CA HIS A 132 1.77 -0.17 -14.28
C HIS A 132 1.08 -0.76 -13.03
N ARG A 133 -0.25 -0.64 -12.99
CA ARG A 133 -1.06 -1.27 -11.95
C ARG A 133 -0.95 -2.79 -12.03
N GLY A 134 -0.48 -3.40 -10.94
CA GLY A 134 -0.39 -4.86 -10.81
C GLY A 134 -1.76 -5.56 -10.76
N ALA A 135 -1.75 -6.86 -10.45
CA ALA A 135 -2.96 -7.69 -10.34
C ALA A 135 -3.57 -7.74 -8.94
N HIS A 136 -2.87 -7.24 -7.93
CA HIS A 136 -3.27 -7.32 -6.53
C HIS A 136 -4.41 -6.35 -6.24
N ARG A 137 -5.46 -6.85 -5.59
CA ARG A 137 -6.66 -6.08 -5.26
C ARG A 137 -7.14 -6.38 -3.85
N LEU A 138 -7.60 -5.33 -3.20
CA LEU A 138 -8.38 -5.41 -1.97
C LEU A 138 -9.84 -5.16 -2.32
N ILE A 139 -10.73 -5.99 -1.77
CA ILE A 139 -12.19 -5.81 -1.85
C ILE A 139 -12.72 -5.72 -0.43
N PHE A 140 -13.60 -4.76 -0.19
CA PHE A 140 -14.28 -4.62 1.09
C PHE A 140 -15.77 -4.30 0.91
N VAL A 141 -16.54 -4.37 1.99
CA VAL A 141 -17.97 -4.03 1.97
C VAL A 141 -18.16 -2.61 2.51
N ARG A 142 -18.59 -1.69 1.63
CA ARG A 142 -18.78 -0.27 1.96
C ARG A 142 -19.76 -0.04 3.11
N GLY A 143 -19.41 0.87 4.02
CA GLY A 143 -20.24 1.28 5.14
C GLY A 143 -20.40 0.19 6.22
N MET A 144 -19.55 -0.83 6.19
CA MET A 144 -19.47 -1.86 7.23
C MET A 144 -18.27 -1.58 8.13
N GLY A 145 -18.14 -0.35 8.62
CA GLY A 145 -17.22 -0.05 9.72
C GLY A 145 -17.46 -1.00 10.89
N GLU A 146 -16.44 -1.27 11.68
CA GLU A 146 -16.42 -2.28 12.74
C GLU A 146 -16.54 -3.75 12.25
N SER A 147 -16.48 -3.96 10.92
CA SER A 147 -16.54 -5.28 10.30
C SER A 147 -15.27 -5.57 9.50
N TRP A 148 -14.68 -6.73 9.73
CA TRP A 148 -13.51 -7.20 8.97
C TRP A 148 -13.93 -7.96 7.70
N LEU A 149 -14.80 -7.35 6.87
CA LEU A 149 -15.24 -7.90 5.59
C LEU A 149 -14.30 -7.47 4.47
N ILE A 150 -13.06 -7.95 4.55
CA ILE A 150 -11.95 -7.66 3.65
C ILE A 150 -11.53 -8.94 2.94
N PHE A 151 -11.35 -8.83 1.63
CA PHE A 151 -10.90 -9.90 0.75
C PHE A 151 -9.73 -9.40 -0.08
N VAL A 152 -8.75 -10.24 -0.33
CA VAL A 152 -7.57 -9.94 -1.15
C VAL A 152 -7.52 -10.90 -2.32
N SER A 153 -7.28 -10.39 -3.52
CA SER A 153 -6.97 -11.16 -4.72
C SER A 153 -5.57 -10.77 -5.22
N LEU A 154 -4.75 -11.78 -5.53
CA LEU A 154 -3.40 -11.60 -6.06
C LEU A 154 -3.34 -11.84 -7.58
N ASP A 155 -4.44 -12.26 -8.19
CA ASP A 155 -4.51 -12.76 -9.55
C ASP A 155 -5.65 -12.15 -10.36
N HIS A 156 -5.90 -10.86 -10.11
CA HIS A 156 -6.91 -10.07 -10.82
C HIS A 156 -8.31 -10.69 -10.74
N TYR A 157 -8.78 -10.90 -9.50
CA TYR A 157 -10.12 -11.37 -9.11
C TYR A 157 -10.43 -12.85 -9.39
N ARG A 158 -9.43 -13.69 -9.72
CA ARG A 158 -9.68 -15.12 -9.96
C ARG A 158 -9.89 -15.89 -8.66
N HIS A 159 -9.10 -15.55 -7.63
CA HIS A 159 -9.22 -16.14 -6.29
C HIS A 159 -9.23 -15.04 -5.24
N PHE A 160 -9.89 -15.34 -4.11
CA PHE A 160 -9.96 -14.43 -2.97
C PHE A 160 -9.54 -15.11 -1.68
N ALA A 161 -8.62 -14.48 -0.96
CA ALA A 161 -8.33 -14.78 0.43
C ALA A 161 -9.15 -13.83 1.31
N ARG A 162 -9.92 -14.37 2.27
CA ARG A 162 -10.65 -13.57 3.22
C ARG A 162 -9.81 -13.34 4.47
N PHE A 163 -9.74 -12.10 4.94
CA PHE A 163 -9.23 -11.80 6.26
C PHE A 163 -10.21 -12.29 7.33
N THR A 164 -9.69 -12.96 8.35
CA THR A 164 -10.47 -13.40 9.51
C THR A 164 -9.78 -12.84 10.76
N PRO A 165 -10.46 -11.98 11.53
CA PRO A 165 -9.89 -11.41 12.75
C PRO A 165 -9.64 -12.51 13.78
N ALA A 166 -8.66 -12.29 14.66
CA ALA A 166 -8.52 -13.11 15.85
C ALA A 166 -9.78 -12.98 16.73
N ALA A 167 -10.16 -14.05 17.41
CA ALA A 167 -11.24 -14.00 18.39
C ALA A 167 -10.89 -12.98 19.49
N ALA A 168 -11.87 -12.19 19.92
CA ALA A 168 -11.74 -11.36 21.09
C ALA A 168 -11.47 -12.26 22.31
N GLN A 169 -10.37 -11.99 23.03
CA GLN A 169 -10.04 -12.66 24.30
C GLN A 169 -10.80 -12.03 25.44
#